data_bcdc780ab3944739b8376a385ac576f5
#
_entry.id   bcdc780ab3944739b8376a385ac576f5
#
_cell.length_a   1.000
_cell.length_b   1.000
_cell.length_c   1.000
_cell.angle_alpha   90.00
_cell.angle_beta   90.00
_cell.angle_gamma   90.00
#
_symmetry.space_group_name_H-M   'P 1'
#
loop_
_entity.id
_entity.type
_entity.pdbx_description
1 polymer ?
#
loop_
_entity_poly.entity_id
_entity_poly.type
_entity_poly.pdbx_seq_one_letter_code
_entity_poly.pdbx_strand_id
1 'polypeptide(L)'
;MGQKTHPVGFRIGITRGWSSNWFSRKKAPEYILEDRNIRKLIQERYRGAYVSEVNIERPKEDRVSIVIRSARPGIIIGRGGNEITAFQAVLEKLTGREVKISIAEVERPDFEAILVAQDVAMQIEGRTAPNRAMKDVIRRVRAAGALGVKIECSGRLDGAEIARSLKMMDGRVPLQTIRADIDYGVCEAKTKYGNIGIKAWVFRGEASAWKGTTTHDSERSTRRR
;
A
#
# COMPACT_ATOMS: atom_id res chain seq x y z
N MET A 1 6.03 6.15 27.30
CA MET A 1 5.89 5.05 26.32
C MET A 1 6.84 5.31 25.17
N GLY A 2 7.64 4.31 24.75
CA GLY A 2 8.58 4.45 23.64
C GLY A 2 7.87 4.67 22.30
N GLN A 3 8.50 5.41 21.40
CA GLN A 3 8.03 5.60 20.04
C GLN A 3 8.26 4.34 19.21
N LYS A 4 7.37 4.08 18.26
CA LYS A 4 7.43 2.90 17.39
C LYS A 4 7.91 3.30 16.01
N THR A 5 8.91 2.60 15.49
CA THR A 5 9.40 2.77 14.12
C THR A 5 8.35 2.31 13.11
N HIS A 6 8.33 2.95 11.94
CA HIS A 6 7.46 2.54 10.84
C HIS A 6 7.82 1.13 10.37
N PRO A 7 6.87 0.16 10.35
CA PRO A 7 7.20 -1.25 10.10
C PRO A 7 7.84 -1.50 8.75
N VAL A 8 7.35 -0.83 7.70
CA VAL A 8 7.89 -0.95 6.34
C VAL A 8 9.25 -0.26 6.26
N GLY A 9 9.39 0.97 6.79
CA GLY A 9 10.65 1.70 6.80
C GLY A 9 11.79 0.96 7.50
N PHE A 10 11.48 0.24 8.58
CA PHE A 10 12.42 -0.58 9.31
C PHE A 10 12.97 -1.78 8.50
N ARG A 11 12.23 -2.22 7.47
CA ARG A 11 12.51 -3.40 6.65
C ARG A 11 12.94 -3.09 5.22
N ILE A 12 12.98 -1.82 4.84
CA ILE A 12 13.44 -1.42 3.50
C ILE A 12 14.91 -1.82 3.30
N GLY A 13 15.19 -2.40 2.13
CA GLY A 13 16.52 -2.89 1.78
C GLY A 13 16.86 -4.27 2.35
N ILE A 14 16.03 -4.86 3.22
CA ILE A 14 16.23 -6.19 3.79
C ILE A 14 15.16 -7.15 3.26
N THR A 15 13.89 -6.95 3.62
CA THR A 15 12.77 -7.80 3.18
C THR A 15 11.89 -7.14 2.14
N ARG A 16 11.92 -5.82 2.04
CA ARG A 16 11.15 -5.01 1.09
C ARG A 16 12.03 -4.09 0.27
N GLY A 17 11.70 -3.94 -1.03
CA GLY A 17 12.29 -2.95 -1.91
C GLY A 17 11.66 -1.56 -1.76
N TRP A 18 12.17 -0.61 -2.53
CA TRP A 18 11.61 0.74 -2.63
C TRP A 18 10.41 0.75 -3.59
N SER A 19 9.43 1.56 -3.27
CA SER A 19 8.27 1.81 -4.15
C SER A 19 8.54 2.85 -5.25
N SER A 20 9.69 3.52 -5.21
CA SER A 20 10.19 4.39 -6.28
C SER A 20 11.63 3.97 -6.58
N ASN A 21 11.87 3.51 -7.82
CA ASN A 21 13.16 3.01 -8.28
C ASN A 21 13.73 3.96 -9.34
N TRP A 22 14.50 4.94 -8.90
CA TRP A 22 15.23 5.86 -9.76
C TRP A 22 16.37 6.54 -9.00
N PHE A 23 17.31 7.10 -9.74
CA PHE A 23 18.40 7.87 -9.18
C PHE A 23 18.62 9.16 -9.99
N SER A 24 18.78 10.27 -9.31
CA SER A 24 19.19 11.54 -9.91
C SER A 24 19.99 12.36 -8.90
N ARG A 25 21.09 12.96 -9.35
CA ARG A 25 21.93 13.82 -8.49
C ARG A 25 21.36 15.25 -8.38
N LYS A 26 20.82 15.80 -9.46
CA LYS A 26 20.42 17.21 -9.56
C LYS A 26 18.89 17.38 -9.44
N LYS A 27 18.10 16.50 -10.06
CA LYS A 27 16.63 16.62 -10.17
C LYS A 27 15.87 15.81 -9.11
N ALA A 28 16.55 15.30 -8.07
CA ALA A 28 15.89 14.50 -7.03
C ALA A 28 14.75 15.23 -6.32
N PRO A 29 14.82 16.51 -5.94
CA PRO A 29 13.70 17.21 -5.30
C PRO A 29 12.46 17.29 -6.20
N GLU A 30 12.65 17.57 -7.49
CA GLU A 30 11.56 17.64 -8.47
C GLU A 30 10.87 16.29 -8.61
N TYR A 31 11.64 15.21 -8.77
CA TYR A 31 11.11 13.85 -8.92
C TYR A 31 10.33 13.37 -7.69
N ILE A 32 10.77 13.72 -6.48
CA ILE A 32 10.05 13.40 -5.25
C ILE A 32 8.68 14.09 -5.22
N LEU A 33 8.63 15.36 -5.61
CA LEU A 33 7.37 16.10 -5.68
C LEU A 33 6.44 15.56 -6.77
N GLU A 34 6.99 15.23 -7.94
CA GLU A 34 6.24 14.60 -9.02
C GLU A 34 5.65 13.24 -8.55
N ASP A 35 6.46 12.36 -7.96
CA ASP A 35 6.03 11.06 -7.46
C ASP A 35 4.93 11.19 -6.40
N ARG A 36 5.04 12.18 -5.51
CA ARG A 36 3.99 12.48 -4.52
C ARG A 36 2.68 12.89 -5.19
N ASN A 37 2.76 13.78 -6.19
CA ASN A 37 1.57 14.25 -6.91
C ASN A 37 0.92 13.13 -7.70
N ILE A 38 1.70 12.28 -8.37
CA ILE A 38 1.21 11.08 -9.09
C ILE A 38 0.46 10.16 -8.12
N ARG A 39 1.06 9.83 -6.97
CA ARG A 39 0.42 8.95 -5.97
C ARG A 39 -0.88 9.56 -5.44
N LYS A 40 -0.89 10.86 -5.17
CA LYS A 40 -2.07 11.58 -4.69
C LYS A 40 -3.21 11.53 -5.72
N LEU A 41 -2.92 11.82 -6.99
CA LEU A 41 -3.90 11.75 -8.07
C LEU A 41 -4.47 10.35 -8.26
N ILE A 42 -3.62 9.31 -8.21
CA ILE A 42 -4.07 7.92 -8.30
C ILE A 42 -5.02 7.58 -7.15
N GLN A 43 -4.66 7.95 -5.92
CA GLN A 43 -5.49 7.67 -4.74
C GLN A 43 -6.82 8.42 -4.74
N GLU A 44 -6.83 9.67 -5.23
CA GLU A 44 -8.05 10.47 -5.31
C GLU A 44 -9.00 9.97 -6.40
N ARG A 45 -8.46 9.69 -7.60
CA ARG A 45 -9.27 9.25 -8.74
C ARG A 45 -9.79 7.82 -8.60
N TYR A 46 -8.98 6.92 -8.07
CA TYR A 46 -9.27 5.48 -8.03
C TYR A 46 -9.56 4.94 -6.62
N ARG A 47 -10.21 5.73 -5.75
CA ARG A 47 -10.60 5.28 -4.41
C ARG A 47 -11.38 3.96 -4.40
N GLY A 48 -12.30 3.78 -5.37
CA GLY A 48 -13.11 2.56 -5.49
C GLY A 48 -12.38 1.35 -6.07
N ALA A 49 -11.19 1.54 -6.64
CA ALA A 49 -10.41 0.47 -7.26
C ALA A 49 -9.57 -0.33 -6.25
N TYR A 50 -9.51 0.08 -4.99
CA TYR A 50 -8.70 -0.59 -3.95
C TYR A 50 -7.24 -0.73 -4.38
N VAL A 51 -6.59 0.41 -4.58
CA VAL A 51 -5.17 0.46 -4.93
C VAL A 51 -4.34 0.08 -3.70
N SER A 52 -3.53 -0.97 -3.84
CA SER A 52 -2.64 -1.46 -2.79
C SER A 52 -1.30 -0.72 -2.81
N GLU A 53 -0.64 -0.68 -3.96
CA GLU A 53 0.69 -0.13 -4.10
C GLU A 53 0.85 0.57 -5.46
N VAL A 54 1.66 1.63 -5.48
CA VAL A 54 2.04 2.34 -6.71
C VAL A 54 3.55 2.35 -6.80
N ASN A 55 4.09 1.60 -7.75
CA ASN A 55 5.53 1.54 -8.01
C ASN A 55 5.88 2.44 -9.19
N ILE A 56 6.86 3.32 -8.99
CA ILE A 56 7.29 4.30 -9.98
C ILE A 56 8.75 4.02 -10.34
N GLU A 57 9.00 3.81 -11.62
CA GLU A 57 10.32 3.57 -12.17
C GLU A 57 10.64 4.64 -13.21
N ARG A 58 11.87 5.13 -13.19
CA ARG A 58 12.37 6.11 -14.18
C ARG A 58 13.59 5.54 -14.88
N PRO A 59 13.39 4.73 -15.95
CA PRO A 59 14.50 4.14 -16.68
C PRO A 59 15.34 5.18 -17.42
N LYS A 60 14.72 6.30 -17.83
CA LYS A 60 15.35 7.48 -18.46
C LYS A 60 14.75 8.75 -17.91
N GLU A 61 15.42 9.88 -18.10
CA GLU A 61 14.91 11.18 -17.66
C GLU A 61 13.55 11.54 -18.28
N ASP A 62 13.29 11.12 -19.52
CA ASP A 62 12.07 11.46 -20.28
C ASP A 62 10.96 10.41 -20.19
N ARG A 63 11.21 9.30 -19.49
CA ARG A 63 10.24 8.19 -19.37
C ARG A 63 9.95 7.85 -17.91
N VAL A 64 8.66 7.75 -17.62
CA VAL A 64 8.16 7.31 -16.31
C VAL A 64 7.29 6.05 -16.50
N SER A 65 7.65 4.97 -15.84
CA SER A 65 6.86 3.73 -15.79
C SER A 65 6.17 3.64 -14.44
N ILE A 66 4.85 3.49 -14.45
CA ILE A 66 4.03 3.40 -13.24
C ILE A 66 3.33 2.05 -13.23
N VAL A 67 3.59 1.26 -12.19
CA VAL A 67 2.89 0.00 -11.96
C VAL A 67 1.90 0.19 -10.81
N ILE A 68 0.61 0.05 -11.12
CA ILE A 68 -0.46 0.19 -10.13
C ILE A 68 -0.94 -1.21 -9.75
N ARG A 69 -0.80 -1.58 -8.49
CA ARG A 69 -1.35 -2.83 -7.94
C ARG A 69 -2.73 -2.57 -7.36
N SER A 70 -3.74 -3.27 -7.85
CA SER A 70 -5.15 -3.05 -7.47
C SER A 70 -5.88 -4.39 -7.30
N ALA A 71 -6.83 -4.43 -6.35
CA ALA A 71 -7.73 -5.56 -6.19
C ALA A 71 -8.89 -5.56 -7.22
N ARG A 72 -9.15 -4.41 -7.86
CA ARG A 72 -10.20 -4.26 -8.87
C ARG A 72 -9.67 -3.56 -10.11
N PRO A 73 -8.84 -4.22 -10.92
CA PRO A 73 -8.18 -3.62 -12.08
C PRO A 73 -9.17 -3.10 -13.13
N GLY A 74 -10.34 -3.72 -13.25
CA GLY A 74 -11.37 -3.32 -14.22
C GLY A 74 -11.86 -1.88 -14.06
N ILE A 75 -11.85 -1.33 -12.84
CA ILE A 75 -12.23 0.07 -12.58
C ILE A 75 -11.18 1.04 -13.15
N ILE A 76 -9.91 0.66 -13.08
CA ILE A 76 -8.80 1.50 -13.57
C ILE A 76 -8.72 1.42 -15.09
N ILE A 77 -8.91 0.23 -15.68
CA ILE A 77 -8.86 0.03 -17.13
C ILE A 77 -10.06 0.74 -17.80
N GLY A 78 -11.24 0.62 -17.18
CA GLY A 78 -12.48 1.16 -17.73
C GLY A 78 -12.98 0.37 -18.96
N ARG A 79 -14.06 0.84 -19.55
CA ARG A 79 -14.64 0.20 -20.75
C ARG A 79 -13.74 0.44 -21.97
N GLY A 80 -13.21 -0.65 -22.52
CA GLY A 80 -12.34 -0.59 -23.70
C GLY A 80 -10.99 0.13 -23.50
N GLY A 81 -10.53 0.32 -22.26
CA GLY A 81 -9.26 0.99 -21.97
C GLY A 81 -9.29 2.53 -22.05
N ASN A 82 -10.46 3.14 -22.21
CA ASN A 82 -10.57 4.59 -22.34
C ASN A 82 -10.12 5.34 -21.08
N GLU A 83 -10.44 4.80 -19.90
CA GLU A 83 -10.06 5.44 -18.62
C GLU A 83 -8.56 5.49 -18.41
N ILE A 84 -7.85 4.40 -18.68
CA ILE A 84 -6.40 4.36 -18.54
C ILE A 84 -5.71 5.29 -19.52
N THR A 85 -6.19 5.35 -20.78
CA THR A 85 -5.64 6.25 -21.82
C THR A 85 -5.88 7.72 -21.46
N ALA A 86 -7.07 8.06 -20.98
CA ALA A 86 -7.39 9.40 -20.52
C ALA A 86 -6.52 9.80 -19.31
N PHE A 87 -6.31 8.86 -18.38
CA PHE A 87 -5.47 9.10 -17.20
C PHE A 87 -3.99 9.24 -17.56
N GLN A 88 -3.50 8.44 -18.50
CA GLN A 88 -2.14 8.58 -19.04
C GLN A 88 -1.91 9.98 -19.60
N ALA A 89 -2.81 10.50 -20.41
CA ALA A 89 -2.72 11.86 -20.97
C ALA A 89 -2.69 12.96 -19.87
N VAL A 90 -3.43 12.76 -18.77
CA VAL A 90 -3.38 13.67 -17.62
C VAL A 90 -2.02 13.64 -16.93
N LEU A 91 -1.44 12.45 -16.73
CA LEU A 91 -0.12 12.31 -16.13
C LEU A 91 1.00 12.86 -17.03
N GLU A 92 0.91 12.65 -18.35
CA GLU A 92 1.86 13.22 -19.32
C GLU A 92 1.84 14.75 -19.30
N LYS A 93 0.66 15.35 -19.19
CA LYS A 93 0.54 16.82 -19.04
C LYS A 93 1.13 17.33 -17.72
N LEU A 94 1.01 16.55 -16.64
CA LEU A 94 1.51 16.93 -15.33
C LEU A 94 3.02 16.80 -15.23
N THR A 95 3.60 15.74 -15.84
CA THR A 95 5.04 15.45 -15.75
C THR A 95 5.84 16.04 -16.91
N GLY A 96 5.18 16.39 -18.03
CA GLY A 96 5.86 16.81 -19.26
C GLY A 96 6.70 15.69 -19.90
N ARG A 97 6.45 14.41 -19.57
CA ARG A 97 7.22 13.24 -20.00
C ARG A 97 6.32 12.13 -20.50
N GLU A 98 6.92 11.20 -21.24
CA GLU A 98 6.23 9.97 -21.66
C GLU A 98 5.93 9.09 -20.43
N VAL A 99 4.65 8.79 -20.20
CA VAL A 99 4.20 7.97 -19.07
C VAL A 99 3.66 6.65 -19.57
N LYS A 100 4.20 5.54 -19.06
CA LYS A 100 3.67 4.20 -19.30
C LYS A 100 2.98 3.70 -18.01
N ILE A 101 1.70 3.32 -18.12
CA ILE A 101 0.95 2.76 -16.99
C ILE A 101 0.78 1.27 -17.22
N SER A 102 1.12 0.47 -16.22
CA SER A 102 0.87 -0.97 -16.17
C SER A 102 0.02 -1.28 -14.94
N ILE A 103 -0.95 -2.17 -15.07
CA ILE A 103 -1.82 -2.56 -13.98
C ILE A 103 -1.53 -4.00 -13.62
N ALA A 104 -1.31 -4.26 -12.33
CA ALA A 104 -1.13 -5.58 -11.78
C ALA A 104 -2.27 -5.90 -10.82
N GLU A 105 -2.87 -7.05 -10.97
CA GLU A 105 -3.91 -7.53 -10.06
C GLU A 105 -3.31 -8.06 -8.76
N VAL A 106 -4.01 -7.81 -7.65
CA VAL A 106 -3.65 -8.35 -6.34
C VAL A 106 -4.40 -9.66 -6.12
N GLU A 107 -3.69 -10.78 -6.14
CA GLU A 107 -4.28 -12.13 -5.98
C GLU A 107 -4.97 -12.32 -4.62
N ARG A 108 -4.40 -11.75 -3.57
CA ARG A 108 -4.88 -11.92 -2.19
C ARG A 108 -5.06 -10.57 -1.50
N PRO A 109 -6.19 -9.87 -1.72
CA PRO A 109 -6.42 -8.54 -1.16
C PRO A 109 -6.42 -8.52 0.39
N ASP A 110 -6.87 -9.60 1.04
CA ASP A 110 -6.88 -9.69 2.50
C ASP A 110 -5.48 -9.77 3.14
N PHE A 111 -4.43 -9.98 2.36
CA PHE A 111 -3.03 -9.93 2.82
C PHE A 111 -2.40 -8.53 2.72
N GLU A 112 -3.04 -7.60 2.03
CA GLU A 112 -2.54 -6.24 1.84
C GLU A 112 -3.10 -5.31 2.92
N ALA A 113 -2.24 -4.84 3.83
CA ALA A 113 -2.67 -4.06 5.00
C ALA A 113 -3.39 -2.76 4.62
N ILE A 114 -3.04 -2.13 3.50
CA ILE A 114 -3.71 -0.92 3.03
C ILE A 114 -5.15 -1.22 2.61
N LEU A 115 -5.40 -2.35 1.94
CA LEU A 115 -6.74 -2.77 1.53
C LEU A 115 -7.60 -3.15 2.73
N VAL A 116 -7.00 -3.84 3.69
CA VAL A 116 -7.63 -4.15 4.99
C VAL A 116 -8.04 -2.87 5.72
N ALA A 117 -7.17 -1.85 5.76
CA ALA A 117 -7.49 -0.57 6.38
C ALA A 117 -8.61 0.18 5.64
N GLN A 118 -8.59 0.16 4.30
CA GLN A 118 -9.64 0.77 3.46
C GLN A 118 -11.00 0.11 3.67
N ASP A 119 -11.03 -1.21 3.80
CA ASP A 119 -12.26 -1.94 4.04
C ASP A 119 -12.88 -1.61 5.40
N VAL A 120 -12.07 -1.53 6.47
CA VAL A 120 -12.52 -1.04 7.78
C VAL A 120 -13.05 0.39 7.67
N ALA A 121 -12.35 1.27 6.91
CA ALA A 121 -12.78 2.65 6.70
C ALA A 121 -14.17 2.72 6.05
N MET A 122 -14.38 1.97 4.98
CA MET A 122 -15.67 1.92 4.28
C MET A 122 -16.81 1.40 5.17
N GLN A 123 -16.55 0.38 5.99
CA GLN A 123 -17.54 -0.14 6.92
C GLN A 123 -17.93 0.92 7.97
N ILE A 124 -16.96 1.68 8.50
CA ILE A 124 -17.21 2.77 9.44
C ILE A 124 -17.97 3.92 8.76
N GLU A 125 -17.61 4.31 7.53
CA GLU A 125 -18.35 5.28 6.73
C GLU A 125 -19.79 4.82 6.45
N GLY A 126 -19.99 3.50 6.27
CA GLY A 126 -21.27 2.81 6.18
C GLY A 126 -22.02 2.69 7.50
N ARG A 127 -21.59 3.40 8.56
CA ARG A 127 -22.20 3.42 9.91
C ARG A 127 -22.14 2.08 10.66
N THR A 128 -21.22 1.22 10.33
CA THR A 128 -20.96 0.02 11.14
C THR A 128 -20.13 0.42 12.36
N ALA A 129 -20.48 -0.09 13.52
CA ALA A 129 -19.71 0.16 14.75
C ALA A 129 -18.25 -0.32 14.58
N PRO A 130 -17.25 0.50 14.96
CA PRO A 130 -15.82 0.19 14.76
C PRO A 130 -15.41 -1.17 15.33
N ASN A 131 -15.95 -1.53 16.50
CA ASN A 131 -15.71 -2.85 17.12
C ASN A 131 -16.13 -4.01 16.22
N ARG A 132 -17.28 -3.89 15.55
CA ARG A 132 -17.82 -4.94 14.67
C ARG A 132 -17.00 -5.00 13.38
N ALA A 133 -16.76 -3.84 12.76
CA ALA A 133 -15.96 -3.74 11.53
C ALA A 133 -14.57 -4.36 11.71
N MET A 134 -13.87 -4.04 12.80
CA MET A 134 -12.55 -4.61 13.10
C MET A 134 -12.59 -6.12 13.27
N LYS A 135 -13.58 -6.65 14.02
CA LYS A 135 -13.72 -8.10 14.25
C LYS A 135 -13.99 -8.87 12.95
N ASP A 136 -14.86 -8.34 12.09
CA ASP A 136 -15.21 -8.98 10.82
C ASP A 136 -14.03 -9.02 9.86
N VAL A 137 -13.27 -7.93 9.77
CA VAL A 137 -12.07 -7.86 8.93
C VAL A 137 -10.96 -8.76 9.49
N ILE A 138 -10.70 -8.76 10.80
CA ILE A 138 -9.73 -9.65 11.44
C ILE A 138 -10.04 -11.12 11.13
N ARG A 139 -11.31 -11.52 11.23
CA ARG A 139 -11.73 -12.89 10.92
C ARG A 139 -11.44 -13.26 9.47
N ARG A 140 -11.71 -12.37 8.49
CA ARG A 140 -11.42 -12.62 7.07
C ARG A 140 -9.92 -12.73 6.81
N VAL A 141 -9.11 -11.82 7.34
CA VAL A 141 -7.65 -11.85 7.19
C VAL A 141 -7.06 -13.13 7.77
N ARG A 142 -7.57 -13.60 8.92
CA ARG A 142 -7.14 -14.87 9.52
C ARG A 142 -7.60 -16.08 8.69
N ALA A 143 -8.82 -16.06 8.18
CA ALA A 143 -9.33 -17.10 7.30
C ALA A 143 -8.56 -17.18 5.97
N ALA A 144 -8.07 -16.06 5.46
CA ALA A 144 -7.18 -16.00 4.31
C ALA A 144 -5.80 -16.65 4.56
N GLY A 145 -5.42 -16.87 5.84
CA GLY A 145 -4.18 -17.57 6.22
C GLY A 145 -3.09 -16.66 6.78
N ALA A 146 -3.37 -15.41 7.12
CA ALA A 146 -2.40 -14.55 7.78
C ALA A 146 -2.04 -15.11 9.17
N LEU A 147 -0.76 -15.07 9.54
CA LEU A 147 -0.27 -15.56 10.83
C LEU A 147 -0.61 -14.63 11.99
N GLY A 148 -0.90 -13.37 11.69
CA GLY A 148 -1.33 -12.39 12.67
C GLY A 148 -1.82 -11.11 12.02
N VAL A 149 -2.75 -10.46 12.69
CA VAL A 149 -3.32 -9.18 12.27
C VAL A 149 -3.54 -8.29 13.46
N LYS A 150 -3.26 -7.01 13.30
CA LYS A 150 -3.52 -5.99 14.30
C LYS A 150 -4.15 -4.79 13.61
N ILE A 151 -5.26 -4.30 14.15
CA ILE A 151 -5.93 -3.10 13.66
C ILE A 151 -6.07 -2.11 14.83
N GLU A 152 -5.85 -0.83 14.53
CA GLU A 152 -6.01 0.27 15.48
C GLU A 152 -6.88 1.35 14.83
N CYS A 153 -7.99 1.70 15.46
CA CYS A 153 -8.86 2.80 15.08
C CYS A 153 -8.75 3.89 16.12
N SER A 154 -8.49 5.13 15.70
CA SER A 154 -8.30 6.28 16.59
C SER A 154 -9.13 7.46 16.11
N GLY A 155 -9.89 8.08 17.00
CA GLY A 155 -10.75 9.21 16.70
C GLY A 155 -11.99 9.24 17.58
N ARG A 156 -13.01 9.96 17.12
CA ARG A 156 -14.33 10.02 17.78
C ARG A 156 -15.16 8.79 17.40
N LEU A 157 -14.86 7.67 18.05
CA LEU A 157 -15.53 6.41 17.79
C LEU A 157 -16.99 6.49 18.21
N ASP A 158 -17.90 6.04 17.34
CA ASP A 158 -19.35 6.08 17.52
C ASP A 158 -19.90 7.49 17.82
N GLY A 159 -19.19 8.55 17.43
CA GLY A 159 -19.59 9.94 17.64
C GLY A 159 -19.30 10.48 19.04
N ALA A 160 -18.53 9.78 19.87
CA ALA A 160 -18.15 10.24 21.20
C ALA A 160 -17.44 11.61 21.15
N GLU A 161 -17.69 12.49 22.13
CA GLU A 161 -17.05 13.82 22.17
C GLU A 161 -15.54 13.70 22.38
N ILE A 162 -15.11 12.76 23.21
CA ILE A 162 -13.69 12.53 23.50
C ILE A 162 -13.16 11.45 22.58
N ALA A 163 -12.08 11.77 21.86
CA ALA A 163 -11.40 10.82 20.98
C ALA A 163 -10.80 9.66 21.80
N ARG A 164 -10.93 8.45 21.26
CA ARG A 164 -10.42 7.22 21.86
C ARG A 164 -9.65 6.42 20.82
N SER A 165 -8.76 5.54 21.29
CA SER A 165 -8.07 4.58 20.46
C SER A 165 -8.50 3.16 20.82
N LEU A 166 -9.02 2.44 19.85
CA LEU A 166 -9.42 1.05 19.96
C LEU A 166 -8.40 0.19 19.22
N LYS A 167 -7.89 -0.86 19.88
CA LYS A 167 -6.91 -1.78 19.32
C LYS A 167 -7.44 -3.20 19.42
N MET A 168 -7.37 -3.92 18.30
CA MET A 168 -7.66 -5.35 18.27
C MET A 168 -6.53 -6.08 17.57
N MET A 169 -6.21 -7.27 18.07
CA MET A 169 -5.15 -8.12 17.53
C MET A 169 -5.59 -9.57 17.64
N ASP A 170 -5.27 -10.34 16.60
CA ASP A 170 -5.40 -11.79 16.58
C ASP A 170 -4.14 -12.39 15.97
N GLY A 171 -3.65 -13.46 16.60
CA GLY A 171 -2.37 -14.06 16.24
C GLY A 171 -1.16 -13.24 16.70
N ARG A 172 -0.01 -13.49 16.07
CA ARG A 172 1.28 -12.90 16.43
C ARG A 172 1.70 -11.82 15.44
N VAL A 173 2.11 -10.64 15.91
CA VAL A 173 2.64 -9.57 15.06
C VAL A 173 3.99 -9.10 15.61
N PRO A 174 5.11 -9.75 15.24
CA PRO A 174 6.44 -9.48 15.80
C PRO A 174 7.07 -8.24 15.14
N LEU A 175 6.72 -7.03 15.60
CA LEU A 175 7.17 -5.77 14.98
C LEU A 175 8.69 -5.57 15.05
N GLN A 176 9.35 -6.11 16.07
CA GLN A 176 10.81 -5.95 16.27
C GLN A 176 11.65 -6.94 15.46
N THR A 177 11.06 -8.04 14.99
CA THR A 177 11.76 -9.05 14.21
C THR A 177 11.90 -8.58 12.75
N ILE A 178 13.12 -8.31 12.29
CA ILE A 178 13.40 -7.79 10.94
C ILE A 178 12.99 -8.79 9.87
N ARG A 179 13.24 -10.08 10.06
CA ARG A 179 12.90 -11.16 9.12
C ARG A 179 11.40 -11.40 8.95
N ALA A 180 10.56 -10.85 9.84
CA ALA A 180 9.12 -10.98 9.75
C ALA A 180 8.60 -10.10 8.61
N ASP A 181 7.87 -10.69 7.64
CA ASP A 181 7.16 -9.95 6.60
C ASP A 181 5.87 -9.36 7.18
N ILE A 182 5.93 -8.09 7.54
CA ILE A 182 4.81 -7.35 8.09
C ILE A 182 4.44 -6.24 7.12
N ASP A 183 3.24 -6.35 6.57
CA ASP A 183 2.65 -5.27 5.81
C ASP A 183 1.95 -4.27 6.73
N TYR A 184 1.96 -2.99 6.32
CA TYR A 184 1.42 -1.89 7.09
C TYR A 184 0.65 -0.94 6.18
N GLY A 185 -0.60 -0.65 6.55
CA GLY A 185 -1.46 0.28 5.85
C GLY A 185 -2.10 1.29 6.79
N VAL A 186 -2.29 2.51 6.28
CA VAL A 186 -2.99 3.58 6.98
C VAL A 186 -4.10 4.10 6.07
N CYS A 187 -5.29 4.29 6.65
CA CYS A 187 -6.43 4.88 5.96
C CYS A 187 -7.20 5.78 6.92
N GLU A 188 -7.94 6.74 6.37
CA GLU A 188 -8.82 7.62 7.12
C GLU A 188 -10.27 7.40 6.67
N ALA A 189 -11.15 7.14 7.64
CA ALA A 189 -12.59 7.14 7.43
C ALA A 189 -13.15 8.52 7.71
N LYS A 190 -13.88 9.09 6.77
CA LYS A 190 -14.53 10.40 6.89
C LYS A 190 -15.92 10.24 7.48
N THR A 191 -16.12 10.69 8.71
CA THR A 191 -17.42 10.64 9.38
C THR A 191 -17.99 12.04 9.61
N LYS A 192 -19.26 12.11 9.93
CA LYS A 192 -19.94 13.40 10.27
C LYS A 192 -19.30 14.10 11.48
N TYR A 193 -18.67 13.35 12.38
CA TYR A 193 -18.08 13.85 13.62
C TYR A 193 -16.57 14.07 13.52
N GLY A 194 -15.98 13.91 12.34
CA GLY A 194 -14.55 14.06 12.07
C GLY A 194 -13.93 12.82 11.44
N ASN A 195 -12.61 12.83 11.25
CA ASN A 195 -11.87 11.73 10.66
C ASN A 195 -11.49 10.70 11.73
N ILE A 196 -11.64 9.42 11.38
CA ILE A 196 -11.16 8.30 12.18
C ILE A 196 -9.95 7.72 11.46
N GLY A 197 -8.78 7.77 12.10
CA GLY A 197 -7.55 7.17 11.59
C GLY A 197 -7.52 5.67 11.85
N ILE A 198 -7.25 4.89 10.81
CA ILE A 198 -7.18 3.43 10.85
C ILE A 198 -5.78 3.00 10.47
N LYS A 199 -5.17 2.16 11.30
CA LYS A 199 -3.87 1.55 11.06
C LYS A 199 -4.03 0.04 11.09
N ALA A 200 -3.53 -0.64 10.06
CA ALA A 200 -3.54 -2.08 9.95
C ALA A 200 -2.12 -2.64 9.82
N TRP A 201 -1.86 -3.74 10.49
CA TRP A 201 -0.64 -4.54 10.38
C TRP A 201 -1.04 -5.97 10.07
N VAL A 202 -0.51 -6.53 9.01
CA VAL A 202 -0.74 -7.92 8.61
C VAL A 202 0.59 -8.65 8.58
N PHE A 203 0.71 -9.68 9.40
CA PHE A 203 1.87 -10.56 9.43
C PHE A 203 1.64 -11.75 8.50
N ARG A 204 2.40 -11.79 7.42
CA ARG A 204 2.30 -12.83 6.37
C ARG A 204 3.11 -14.07 6.72
N GLY A 205 4.25 -13.91 7.39
CA GLY A 205 5.18 -14.97 7.72
C GLY A 205 6.59 -14.47 7.93
N GLU A 206 7.52 -15.37 8.09
CA GLU A 206 8.94 -15.03 8.12
C GLU A 206 9.53 -15.24 6.73
N ALA A 207 10.30 -14.25 6.23
CA ALA A 207 11.03 -14.39 4.99
C ALA A 207 12.07 -15.51 5.17
N SER A 208 11.90 -16.61 4.46
CA SER A 208 12.89 -17.70 4.44
C SER A 208 14.10 -17.24 3.65
N ALA A 209 15.21 -17.07 4.31
CA ALA A 209 16.50 -16.59 3.83
C ALA A 209 16.52 -15.13 3.36
N TRP A 210 17.38 -14.37 3.97
CA TRP A 210 17.84 -13.09 3.47
C TRP A 210 18.33 -13.28 2.04
N LYS A 211 17.52 -12.89 1.06
CA LYS A 211 17.98 -12.74 -0.31
C LYS A 211 18.85 -11.49 -0.34
N GLY A 212 20.09 -11.66 0.14
CA GLY A 212 21.13 -10.69 -0.13
C GLY A 212 21.14 -10.43 -1.63
N THR A 213 21.21 -9.20 -2.00
CA THR A 213 21.30 -8.65 -3.36
C THR A 213 22.24 -9.49 -4.24
N THR A 214 21.71 -10.54 -4.85
CA THR A 214 22.39 -11.28 -5.93
C THR A 214 21.60 -11.09 -7.21
N THR A 215 21.56 -9.83 -7.68
CA THR A 215 21.10 -9.51 -9.03
C THR A 215 22.22 -9.61 -10.07
N HIS A 216 23.40 -10.19 -9.75
CA HIS A 216 24.51 -10.28 -10.69
C HIS A 216 25.09 -11.67 -10.95
N ASP A 217 24.65 -12.73 -10.27
CA ASP A 217 25.27 -14.05 -10.46
C ASP A 217 24.46 -15.05 -11.30
N SER A 218 23.21 -14.77 -11.65
CA SER A 218 22.42 -15.70 -12.49
C SER A 218 22.77 -15.63 -13.99
N GLU A 219 23.41 -14.57 -14.48
CA GLU A 219 23.78 -14.45 -15.90
C GLU A 219 25.18 -15.00 -16.27
N ARG A 220 26.02 -15.34 -15.28
CA ARG A 220 27.34 -15.89 -15.54
C ARG A 220 27.39 -17.41 -15.72
N SER A 221 26.37 -18.15 -15.27
CA SER A 221 26.39 -19.62 -15.36
C SER A 221 25.94 -20.17 -16.73
N THR A 222 25.28 -19.37 -17.56
CA THR A 222 24.79 -19.80 -18.90
C THR A 222 25.76 -19.55 -20.07
N ARG A 223 26.93 -18.95 -19.80
CA ARG A 223 27.95 -18.70 -20.84
C ARG A 223 29.15 -19.67 -20.82
N ARG A 224 29.05 -20.76 -20.05
CA ARG A 224 30.07 -21.83 -20.04
C ARG A 224 29.45 -23.22 -20.23
N ARG A 225 28.77 -23.40 -21.34
CA ARG A 225 28.59 -24.73 -21.98
C ARG A 225 28.56 -24.55 -23.48
#